data_7f81b699feba280b6ef4f824c7743364
#
_entry.id   7f81b699feba280b6ef4f824c7743364
#
_cell.length_a   1.000
_cell.length_b   1.000
_cell.length_c   1.000
_cell.angle_alpha   90.00
_cell.angle_beta   90.00
_cell.angle_gamma   90.00
#
_symmetry.space_group_name_H-M   'P 1'
#
loop_
_entity.id
_entity.type
_entity.pdbx_description
1 polymer ?
#
loop_
_entity_poly.entity_id
_entity_poly.type
_entity_poly.pdbx_seq_one_letter_code
_entity_poly.pdbx_strand_id
1 'polypeptide(L)'
;MGASFLYLSPLLAQTHDISFLPNEGQWDDFVQYRADLSNGVFWMEEAGFTAWVAGVGYDEIWAHEGFDGDGYPQELHSHAWKATFVNANTQSLKTGANELGYKVNYLRGNDPNKWVEGLDPFSTVLYEGVWPSINLRMDGSGRGSQRLKYDWIIKPGGDPDDIAIRHDGTELHLRSDGSLYHSLGSTGEIIEGAPFAFQLDGSKLIEVECDYA
;
A
#
# COMPACT_ATOMS: atom_id res chain seq x y z
N MET A 1 -18.93 3.47 2.77
CA MET A 1 -18.61 4.73 2.09
C MET A 1 -17.14 4.76 1.75
N GLY A 2 -16.82 5.36 0.65
CA GLY A 2 -15.52 5.84 0.23
C GLY A 2 -14.51 4.77 -0.20
N ALA A 3 -14.16 4.78 -1.48
CA ALA A 3 -13.00 4.08 -2.01
C ALA A 3 -12.04 5.12 -2.58
N SER A 4 -10.83 5.20 -2.05
CA SER A 4 -9.72 5.91 -2.69
C SER A 4 -8.85 4.92 -3.44
N PHE A 5 -8.37 5.30 -4.63
CA PHE A 5 -7.55 4.43 -5.47
C PHE A 5 -6.12 4.97 -5.50
N LEU A 6 -5.17 4.18 -5.01
CA LEU A 6 -3.76 4.45 -5.18
C LEU A 6 -3.30 3.88 -6.53
N TYR A 7 -2.93 4.75 -7.47
CA TYR A 7 -2.34 4.35 -8.74
C TYR A 7 -0.83 4.42 -8.63
N LEU A 8 -0.20 3.27 -8.59
CA LEU A 8 1.22 3.20 -8.86
C LEU A 8 1.38 3.27 -10.38
N SER A 9 1.99 4.34 -10.89
CA SER A 9 2.27 4.49 -12.33
C SER A 9 2.96 3.26 -12.88
N PRO A 10 2.59 2.77 -14.09
CA PRO A 10 3.07 1.50 -14.58
C PRO A 10 4.52 1.61 -15.05
N LEU A 11 5.47 1.43 -14.16
CA LEU A 11 6.77 0.93 -14.56
C LEU A 11 6.69 -0.60 -14.44
N LEU A 12 6.41 -1.24 -15.58
CA LEU A 12 6.40 -2.69 -15.84
C LEU A 12 5.24 -3.50 -15.26
N ALA A 13 4.54 -4.15 -16.19
CA ALA A 13 3.46 -5.07 -15.96
C ALA A 13 3.99 -6.39 -15.37
N GLN A 14 4.04 -6.52 -14.06
CA GLN A 14 4.09 -7.85 -13.44
C GLN A 14 2.67 -8.44 -13.39
N THR A 15 2.58 -9.72 -13.72
CA THR A 15 1.32 -10.47 -13.84
C THR A 15 0.80 -11.03 -12.52
N HIS A 16 1.43 -10.67 -11.39
CA HIS A 16 1.07 -11.20 -10.07
C HIS A 16 0.32 -10.16 -9.25
N ASP A 17 -0.77 -10.60 -8.60
CA ASP A 17 -1.50 -9.81 -7.63
C ASP A 17 -0.58 -9.47 -6.44
N ILE A 18 -0.79 -8.29 -5.84
CA ILE A 18 -0.08 -7.88 -4.63
C ILE A 18 -0.57 -8.77 -3.48
N SER A 19 0.37 -9.40 -2.78
CA SER A 19 0.09 -10.19 -1.59
C SER A 19 0.65 -9.53 -0.33
N PHE A 20 -0.13 -9.54 0.73
CA PHE A 20 0.26 -9.05 2.04
C PHE A 20 0.74 -10.21 2.90
N LEU A 21 1.98 -10.14 3.37
CA LEU A 21 2.57 -11.08 4.31
C LEU A 21 2.48 -10.52 5.73
N PRO A 22 2.00 -11.29 6.71
CA PRO A 22 1.96 -10.85 8.10
C PRO A 22 3.37 -10.80 8.69
N ASN A 23 3.57 -9.91 9.67
CA ASN A 23 4.78 -9.89 10.48
C ASN A 23 4.64 -10.87 11.64
N GLU A 24 5.45 -11.92 11.65
CA GLU A 24 5.58 -12.88 12.73
C GLU A 24 6.97 -12.84 13.40
N GLY A 25 7.62 -11.66 13.35
CA GLY A 25 8.93 -11.39 13.97
C GLY A 25 10.08 -11.24 12.98
N GLN A 26 9.83 -11.35 11.66
CA GLN A 26 10.86 -11.19 10.64
C GLN A 26 11.20 -9.71 10.33
N TRP A 27 10.34 -8.77 10.73
CA TRP A 27 10.54 -7.33 10.60
C TRP A 27 10.34 -6.63 11.96
N ASP A 28 10.60 -5.34 12.00
CA ASP A 28 10.40 -4.52 13.19
C ASP A 28 8.92 -4.55 13.65
N ASP A 29 8.69 -4.44 14.95
CA ASP A 29 7.38 -4.67 15.60
C ASP A 29 6.29 -3.69 15.12
N PHE A 30 6.66 -2.49 14.65
CA PHE A 30 5.69 -1.52 14.11
C PHE A 30 5.11 -1.93 12.74
N VAL A 31 5.78 -2.83 12.00
CA VAL A 31 5.28 -3.40 10.76
C VAL A 31 4.26 -4.47 11.08
N GLN A 32 3.07 -4.37 10.50
CA GLN A 32 2.00 -5.35 10.68
C GLN A 32 1.92 -6.30 9.49
N TYR A 33 1.98 -5.75 8.28
CA TYR A 33 2.02 -6.50 7.02
C TYR A 33 3.02 -5.85 6.08
N ARG A 34 3.56 -6.67 5.18
CA ARG A 34 4.39 -6.22 4.07
C ARG A 34 3.84 -6.74 2.75
N ALA A 35 3.91 -5.91 1.71
CA ALA A 35 3.67 -6.32 0.34
C ALA A 35 4.86 -5.92 -0.54
N ASP A 36 5.29 -6.85 -1.39
CA ASP A 36 6.28 -6.56 -2.41
C ASP A 36 5.57 -5.98 -3.65
N LEU A 37 6.06 -4.83 -4.11
CA LEU A 37 5.63 -4.18 -5.34
C LEU A 37 6.58 -4.55 -6.47
N SER A 38 6.21 -4.30 -7.71
CA SER A 38 7.08 -4.56 -8.87
C SER A 38 8.44 -3.88 -8.77
N ASN A 39 8.47 -2.66 -8.25
CA ASN A 39 9.66 -1.85 -8.12
C ASN A 39 9.85 -1.29 -6.70
N GLY A 40 9.37 -1.99 -5.68
CA GLY A 40 9.45 -1.48 -4.32
C GLY A 40 8.84 -2.37 -3.27
N VAL A 41 8.59 -1.79 -2.12
CA VAL A 41 8.01 -2.46 -0.95
C VAL A 41 7.01 -1.54 -0.28
N PHE A 42 5.93 -2.12 0.20
CA PHE A 42 4.89 -1.44 0.95
C PHE A 42 4.78 -2.08 2.34
N TRP A 43 4.97 -1.30 3.39
CA TRP A 43 4.82 -1.72 4.78
C TRP A 43 3.58 -1.10 5.38
N MET A 44 2.67 -1.93 5.83
CA MET A 44 1.52 -1.51 6.63
C MET A 44 1.93 -1.45 8.10
N GLU A 45 1.69 -0.33 8.74
CA GLU A 45 2.12 -0.04 10.11
C GLU A 45 0.90 0.04 11.05
N GLU A 46 1.12 0.30 12.33
CA GLU A 46 0.05 0.40 13.33
C GLU A 46 -1.01 1.46 12.99
N ALA A 47 -0.58 2.62 12.46
CA ALA A 47 -1.48 3.71 12.09
C ALA A 47 -0.98 4.41 10.82
N GLY A 48 -0.89 3.67 9.74
CA GLY A 48 -0.41 4.19 8.47
C GLY A 48 0.29 3.17 7.62
N PHE A 49 1.10 3.66 6.70
CA PHE A 49 1.97 2.83 5.86
C PHE A 49 3.22 3.60 5.44
N THR A 50 4.26 2.85 5.13
CA THR A 50 5.46 3.36 4.45
C THR A 50 5.60 2.62 3.12
N ALA A 51 5.89 3.36 2.06
CA ALA A 51 6.24 2.77 0.78
C ALA A 51 7.63 3.22 0.36
N TRP A 52 8.41 2.28 -0.16
CA TRP A 52 9.68 2.53 -0.81
C TRP A 52 9.57 2.06 -2.25
N VAL A 53 9.95 2.91 -3.18
CA VAL A 53 9.96 2.60 -4.61
C VAL A 53 11.32 2.96 -5.21
N ALA A 54 11.78 2.12 -6.12
CA ALA A 54 12.95 2.36 -6.93
C ALA A 54 12.53 2.96 -8.27
N GLY A 55 13.37 3.82 -8.80
CA GLY A 55 13.20 4.43 -10.11
C GLY A 55 13.59 3.49 -11.25
N VAL A 56 13.67 4.07 -12.43
CA VAL A 56 14.07 3.37 -13.67
C VAL A 56 15.46 2.72 -13.49
N GLY A 57 15.60 1.50 -13.98
CA GLY A 57 16.85 0.73 -13.88
C GLY A 57 16.89 -0.27 -12.72
N TYR A 58 15.86 -0.28 -11.86
CA TYR A 58 15.79 -1.27 -10.76
C TYR A 58 15.73 -2.71 -11.27
N ASP A 59 14.93 -2.96 -12.31
CA ASP A 59 14.80 -4.30 -12.88
C ASP A 59 16.06 -4.77 -13.59
N GLU A 60 16.85 -3.84 -14.16
CA GLU A 60 18.13 -4.15 -14.82
C GLU A 60 19.18 -4.63 -13.83
N ILE A 61 19.14 -4.12 -12.58
CA ILE A 61 20.03 -4.53 -11.50
C ILE A 61 19.73 -5.97 -11.04
N TRP A 62 18.47 -6.39 -11.10
CA TRP A 62 18.05 -7.72 -10.64
C TRP A 62 17.86 -8.74 -11.76
N ALA A 63 17.82 -8.29 -13.03
CA ALA A 63 17.89 -9.18 -14.16
C ALA A 63 19.30 -9.77 -14.25
N HIS A 64 19.47 -11.00 -13.83
CA HIS A 64 20.74 -11.73 -13.76
C HIS A 64 21.43 -12.00 -15.11
N GLU A 65 21.01 -11.38 -16.20
CA GLU A 65 21.63 -11.49 -17.51
C GLU A 65 22.54 -10.28 -17.78
N GLY A 66 23.78 -10.35 -17.35
CA GLY A 66 24.78 -9.34 -17.70
C GLY A 66 25.68 -8.89 -16.57
N PHE A 67 26.27 -9.82 -15.82
CA PHE A 67 27.36 -9.55 -14.88
C PHE A 67 28.74 -9.43 -15.57
N ASP A 68 28.80 -8.81 -16.71
CA ASP A 68 30.05 -8.39 -17.35
C ASP A 68 30.15 -6.87 -17.26
N GLY A 69 30.71 -6.46 -16.19
CA GLY A 69 31.52 -5.31 -15.78
C GLY A 69 31.19 -3.89 -16.25
N ASP A 70 30.44 -3.63 -17.30
CA ASP A 70 30.43 -2.33 -17.98
C ASP A 70 29.05 -1.65 -18.10
N GLY A 71 27.98 -2.13 -17.45
CA GLY A 71 26.63 -1.66 -17.71
C GLY A 71 25.71 -1.36 -16.52
N TYR A 72 26.21 -1.29 -15.28
CA TYR A 72 25.35 -0.92 -14.14
C TYR A 72 24.99 0.57 -14.20
N PRO A 73 23.73 0.96 -13.95
CA PRO A 73 23.46 2.34 -13.63
C PRO A 73 24.31 2.71 -12.42
N GLN A 74 25.14 3.76 -12.55
CA GLN A 74 26.08 4.16 -11.49
C GLN A 74 25.37 4.65 -10.24
N GLU A 75 24.08 4.98 -10.35
CA GLU A 75 23.22 5.43 -9.25
C GLU A 75 21.82 4.84 -9.41
N LEU A 76 21.34 4.13 -8.39
CA LEU A 76 19.94 3.74 -8.26
C LEU A 76 19.22 4.81 -7.46
N HIS A 77 18.35 5.55 -8.12
CA HIS A 77 17.46 6.46 -7.43
C HIS A 77 16.31 5.68 -6.81
N SER A 78 16.05 5.94 -5.55
CA SER A 78 14.90 5.37 -4.84
C SER A 78 14.26 6.42 -3.94
N HIS A 79 13.01 6.24 -3.60
CA HIS A 79 12.27 7.17 -2.78
C HIS A 79 11.42 6.42 -1.77
N ALA A 80 11.34 6.95 -0.57
CA ALA A 80 10.45 6.46 0.46
C ALA A 80 9.53 7.59 0.93
N TRP A 81 8.25 7.28 1.07
CA TRP A 81 7.31 8.19 1.72
C TRP A 81 6.45 7.45 2.73
N LYS A 82 5.95 8.20 3.70
CA LYS A 82 5.12 7.68 4.78
C LYS A 82 3.78 8.39 4.81
N ALA A 83 2.71 7.63 4.91
CA ALA A 83 1.38 8.10 5.21
C ALA A 83 1.04 7.74 6.66
N THR A 84 0.75 8.75 7.48
CA THR A 84 0.38 8.57 8.88
C THR A 84 -1.09 8.94 9.06
N PHE A 85 -1.88 8.05 9.61
CA PHE A 85 -3.28 8.29 9.95
C PHE A 85 -3.34 9.15 11.22
N VAL A 86 -3.72 10.41 11.07
CA VAL A 86 -3.69 11.40 12.16
C VAL A 86 -4.75 11.07 13.20
N ASN A 87 -4.36 11.05 14.47
CA ASN A 87 -5.22 10.69 15.60
C ASN A 87 -5.88 9.29 15.51
N ALA A 88 -5.33 8.40 14.69
CA ALA A 88 -5.85 7.05 14.56
C ALA A 88 -5.60 6.18 15.80
N ASN A 89 -6.43 5.18 15.98
CA ASN A 89 -6.24 4.16 17.01
C ASN A 89 -5.12 3.18 16.59
N THR A 90 -3.94 3.30 17.17
CA THR A 90 -2.79 2.40 16.92
C THR A 90 -3.07 0.95 17.31
N GLN A 91 -4.00 0.73 18.23
CA GLN A 91 -4.40 -0.60 18.71
C GLN A 91 -5.58 -1.19 17.88
N SER A 92 -5.91 -0.59 16.74
CA SER A 92 -6.92 -1.14 15.83
C SER A 92 -6.56 -2.58 15.44
N LEU A 93 -7.55 -3.48 15.39
CA LEU A 93 -7.33 -4.86 15.00
C LEU A 93 -6.94 -4.92 13.52
N LYS A 94 -5.83 -5.61 13.19
CA LYS A 94 -5.37 -5.83 11.82
C LYS A 94 -5.50 -7.31 11.49
N THR A 95 -6.21 -7.64 10.44
CA THR A 95 -6.49 -9.02 10.05
C THR A 95 -6.30 -9.21 8.56
N GLY A 96 -5.51 -10.23 8.17
CA GLY A 96 -5.46 -10.71 6.79
C GLY A 96 -6.79 -11.36 6.40
N ALA A 97 -7.22 -11.12 5.18
CA ALA A 97 -8.41 -11.73 4.59
C ALA A 97 -8.13 -12.19 3.15
N ASN A 98 -8.91 -13.15 2.68
CA ASN A 98 -8.74 -13.76 1.38
C ASN A 98 -7.34 -14.38 1.21
N GLU A 99 -7.06 -15.40 2.02
CA GLU A 99 -5.83 -16.20 1.96
C GLU A 99 -5.60 -16.76 0.55
N LEU A 100 -4.36 -16.69 0.07
CA LEU A 100 -4.02 -17.03 -1.32
C LEU A 100 -3.72 -18.50 -1.55
N GLY A 101 -3.78 -19.33 -0.49
CA GLY A 101 -3.70 -20.79 -0.60
C GLY A 101 -2.30 -21.36 -0.89
N TYR A 102 -1.25 -20.56 -0.70
CA TYR A 102 0.14 -21.02 -0.72
C TYR A 102 0.88 -20.50 0.53
N LYS A 103 2.07 -21.04 0.79
CA LYS A 103 2.89 -20.63 1.93
C LYS A 103 4.16 -19.93 1.45
N VAL A 104 4.61 -18.95 2.23
CA VAL A 104 5.86 -18.21 2.00
C VAL A 104 6.81 -18.44 3.15
N ASN A 105 8.07 -18.74 2.84
CA ASN A 105 9.14 -18.82 3.81
C ASN A 105 10.02 -17.58 3.71
N TYR A 106 10.24 -16.90 4.82
CA TYR A 106 11.11 -15.72 4.90
C TYR A 106 12.42 -16.10 5.60
N LEU A 107 13.40 -16.55 4.80
CA LEU A 107 14.68 -17.05 5.28
C LEU A 107 15.81 -16.10 4.84
N ARG A 108 15.83 -14.88 5.40
CA ARG A 108 16.81 -13.85 5.03
C ARG A 108 17.79 -13.56 6.15
N GLY A 109 19.04 -13.27 5.74
CA GLY A 109 20.12 -12.98 6.67
C GLY A 109 20.69 -14.23 7.32
N ASN A 110 21.60 -14.03 8.26
CA ASN A 110 22.35 -15.08 8.95
C ASN A 110 21.89 -15.35 10.39
N ASP A 111 20.78 -14.73 10.81
CA ASP A 111 20.16 -14.96 12.11
C ASP A 111 18.92 -15.86 11.96
N PRO A 112 19.01 -17.16 12.32
CA PRO A 112 17.86 -18.08 12.22
C PRO A 112 16.66 -17.69 13.08
N ASN A 113 16.84 -16.86 14.12
CA ASN A 113 15.73 -16.42 14.96
C ASN A 113 14.79 -15.43 14.23
N LYS A 114 15.25 -14.89 13.10
CA LYS A 114 14.46 -14.03 12.20
C LYS A 114 13.91 -14.79 11.00
N TRP A 115 14.11 -16.09 10.93
CA TRP A 115 13.56 -16.91 9.86
C TRP A 115 12.14 -17.35 10.24
N VAL A 116 11.21 -17.09 9.35
CA VAL A 116 9.82 -17.48 9.52
C VAL A 116 9.42 -18.36 8.35
N GLU A 117 8.82 -19.50 8.65
CA GLU A 117 8.36 -20.46 7.65
C GLU A 117 6.85 -20.60 7.70
N GLY A 118 6.24 -20.85 6.55
CA GLY A 118 4.83 -21.19 6.45
C GLY A 118 3.87 -20.01 6.61
N LEU A 119 4.33 -18.78 6.36
CA LEU A 119 3.48 -17.60 6.34
C LEU A 119 2.33 -17.74 5.34
N ASP A 120 1.14 -17.35 5.75
CA ASP A 120 -0.03 -17.24 4.89
C ASP A 120 -0.08 -15.85 4.23
N PRO A 121 0.02 -15.74 2.90
CA PRO A 121 -0.19 -14.49 2.21
C PRO A 121 -1.69 -14.23 2.00
N PHE A 122 -2.07 -12.95 2.08
CA PHE A 122 -3.42 -12.48 1.92
C PHE A 122 -3.53 -11.49 0.76
N SER A 123 -4.64 -11.48 0.03
CA SER A 123 -4.90 -10.43 -0.96
C SER A 123 -5.50 -9.17 -0.35
N THR A 124 -5.98 -9.24 0.89
CA THR A 124 -6.66 -8.14 1.56
C THR A 124 -6.18 -8.05 3.02
N VAL A 125 -6.06 -6.82 3.53
CA VAL A 125 -5.86 -6.57 4.96
C VAL A 125 -6.94 -5.60 5.45
N LEU A 126 -7.53 -5.92 6.60
CA LEU A 126 -8.54 -5.12 7.27
C LEU A 126 -7.97 -4.49 8.53
N TYR A 127 -8.18 -3.20 8.71
CA TYR A 127 -7.95 -2.47 9.96
C TYR A 127 -9.31 -2.09 10.54
N GLU A 128 -9.65 -2.65 11.69
CA GLU A 128 -10.94 -2.40 12.34
C GLU A 128 -10.82 -1.30 13.39
N GLY A 129 -11.66 -0.27 13.26
CA GLY A 129 -11.68 0.84 14.21
C GLY A 129 -10.42 1.71 14.15
N VAL A 130 -10.02 2.10 12.95
CA VAL A 130 -8.93 3.07 12.74
C VAL A 130 -9.30 4.40 13.38
N TRP A 131 -10.53 4.86 13.16
CA TRP A 131 -11.21 5.91 13.92
C TRP A 131 -12.55 5.38 14.40
N PRO A 132 -13.28 6.11 15.26
CA PRO A 132 -14.58 5.65 15.73
C PRO A 132 -15.53 5.31 14.58
N SER A 133 -15.99 4.07 14.52
CA SER A 133 -16.85 3.54 13.45
C SER A 133 -16.27 3.59 12.02
N ILE A 134 -14.96 3.74 11.87
CA ILE A 134 -14.27 3.74 10.56
C ILE A 134 -13.25 2.62 10.51
N ASN A 135 -13.36 1.78 9.51
CA ASN A 135 -12.43 0.72 9.18
C ASN A 135 -11.68 1.05 7.88
N LEU A 136 -10.49 0.47 7.71
CA LEU A 136 -9.73 0.50 6.46
C LEU A 136 -9.68 -0.91 5.87
N ARG A 137 -9.87 -1.03 4.56
CA ARG A 137 -9.57 -2.22 3.78
C ARG A 137 -8.50 -1.90 2.75
N MET A 138 -7.37 -2.59 2.83
CA MET A 138 -6.34 -2.59 1.80
C MET A 138 -6.53 -3.81 0.91
N ASP A 139 -6.53 -3.64 -0.39
CA ASP A 139 -6.80 -4.69 -1.37
C ASP A 139 -5.71 -4.71 -2.45
N GLY A 140 -5.03 -5.82 -2.58
CA GLY A 140 -3.97 -6.07 -3.56
C GLY A 140 -4.43 -6.82 -4.80
N SER A 141 -5.72 -7.17 -4.89
CA SER A 141 -6.29 -7.96 -6.02
C SER A 141 -6.66 -7.11 -7.24
N GLY A 142 -6.31 -5.85 -7.26
CA GLY A 142 -6.56 -4.93 -8.36
C GLY A 142 -5.89 -5.37 -9.67
N ARG A 143 -6.35 -4.85 -10.80
CA ARG A 143 -5.83 -5.18 -12.14
C ARG A 143 -5.20 -3.98 -12.82
N GLY A 144 -4.19 -4.23 -13.65
CA GLY A 144 -3.49 -3.20 -14.41
C GLY A 144 -2.72 -2.24 -13.51
N SER A 145 -2.87 -0.93 -13.70
CA SER A 145 -2.24 0.11 -12.88
C SER A 145 -2.88 0.28 -11.49
N GLN A 146 -4.08 -0.29 -11.26
CA GLN A 146 -4.84 -0.17 -10.01
C GLN A 146 -4.63 -1.39 -9.12
N ARG A 147 -3.40 -1.77 -8.86
CA ARG A 147 -3.11 -3.02 -8.13
C ARG A 147 -3.28 -2.90 -6.63
N LEU A 148 -2.94 -1.77 -6.05
CA LEU A 148 -3.15 -1.49 -4.64
C LEU A 148 -4.29 -0.49 -4.51
N LYS A 149 -5.30 -0.88 -3.76
CA LYS A 149 -6.48 -0.08 -3.47
C LYS A 149 -6.72 -0.05 -1.98
N TYR A 150 -7.23 1.06 -1.48
CA TYR A 150 -7.75 1.12 -0.13
C TYR A 150 -9.16 1.72 -0.10
N ASP A 151 -9.97 1.21 0.81
CA ASP A 151 -11.34 1.65 1.03
C ASP A 151 -11.53 2.02 2.51
N TRP A 152 -12.05 3.21 2.77
CA TRP A 152 -12.55 3.58 4.08
C TRP A 152 -14.00 3.12 4.22
N ILE A 153 -14.27 2.29 5.21
CA ILE A 153 -15.60 1.72 5.49
C ILE A 153 -16.17 2.46 6.69
N ILE A 154 -17.00 3.46 6.42
CA ILE A 154 -17.65 4.28 7.44
C ILE A 154 -18.96 3.63 7.85
N LYS A 155 -19.02 3.16 9.11
CA LYS A 155 -20.21 2.57 9.72
C LYS A 155 -21.11 3.68 10.29
N PRO A 156 -22.37 3.38 10.62
CA PRO A 156 -23.24 4.35 11.30
C PRO A 156 -22.57 4.93 12.56
N GLY A 157 -22.53 6.26 12.64
CA GLY A 157 -21.89 7.00 13.71
C GLY A 157 -20.41 7.36 13.48
N GLY A 158 -19.82 6.93 12.36
CA GLY A 158 -18.50 7.41 11.93
C GLY A 158 -18.62 8.76 11.23
N ASP A 159 -17.62 9.60 11.45
CA ASP A 159 -17.52 10.91 10.82
C ASP A 159 -16.42 10.85 9.73
N PRO A 160 -16.73 11.07 8.44
CA PRO A 160 -15.71 11.09 7.40
C PRO A 160 -14.62 12.16 7.62
N ASP A 161 -14.90 13.22 8.34
CA ASP A 161 -13.92 14.28 8.66
C ASP A 161 -12.83 13.80 9.65
N ASP A 162 -13.03 12.66 10.30
CA ASP A 162 -11.99 12.02 11.10
C ASP A 162 -10.86 11.42 10.22
N ILE A 163 -11.12 11.17 8.93
CA ILE A 163 -10.16 10.57 8.01
C ILE A 163 -9.13 11.63 7.61
N ALA A 164 -8.03 11.67 8.35
CA ALA A 164 -6.94 12.59 8.08
C ALA A 164 -5.62 11.84 7.93
N ILE A 165 -4.93 12.08 6.81
CA ILE A 165 -3.68 11.43 6.46
C ILE A 165 -2.61 12.48 6.27
N ARG A 166 -1.52 12.37 7.03
CA ARG A 166 -0.32 13.19 6.82
C ARG A 166 0.67 12.40 5.99
N HIS A 167 1.17 13.03 4.95
CA HIS A 167 2.22 12.47 4.10
C HIS A 167 3.56 13.13 4.40
N ASP A 168 4.57 12.33 4.67
CA ASP A 168 5.95 12.75 4.91
C ASP A 168 6.84 12.14 3.81
N GLY A 169 7.78 12.92 3.27
CA GLY A 169 8.71 12.47 2.23
C GLY A 169 8.18 12.62 0.80
N THR A 170 7.08 13.32 0.59
CA THR A 170 6.53 13.61 -0.75
C THR A 170 5.91 15.00 -0.79
N GLU A 171 5.88 15.60 -1.97
CA GLU A 171 5.09 16.81 -2.23
C GLU A 171 3.76 16.41 -2.85
N LEU A 172 2.67 16.92 -2.26
CA LEU A 172 1.31 16.62 -2.70
C LEU A 172 0.75 17.76 -3.54
N HIS A 173 0.08 17.38 -4.63
CA HIS A 173 -0.61 18.33 -5.49
C HIS A 173 -1.99 17.77 -5.88
N LEU A 174 -3.04 18.49 -5.52
CA LEU A 174 -4.39 18.18 -5.99
C LEU A 174 -4.52 18.65 -7.45
N ARG A 175 -4.91 17.74 -8.34
CA ARG A 175 -5.14 18.02 -9.77
C ARG A 175 -6.57 18.46 -10.00
N SER A 176 -6.80 19.10 -11.15
CA SER A 176 -8.14 19.57 -11.55
C SER A 176 -9.15 18.46 -11.84
N ASP A 177 -8.70 17.22 -12.01
CA ASP A 177 -9.54 16.03 -12.16
C ASP A 177 -9.88 15.37 -10.81
N GLY A 178 -9.49 15.99 -9.68
CA GLY A 178 -9.70 15.49 -8.33
C GLY A 178 -8.69 14.44 -7.88
N SER A 179 -7.71 14.06 -8.71
CA SER A 179 -6.66 13.13 -8.30
C SER A 179 -5.58 13.80 -7.47
N LEU A 180 -4.96 13.04 -6.56
CA LEU A 180 -3.85 13.48 -5.74
C LEU A 180 -2.54 12.97 -6.34
N TYR A 181 -1.64 13.89 -6.61
CA TYR A 181 -0.33 13.61 -7.18
C TYR A 181 0.75 13.67 -6.10
N HIS A 182 1.56 12.63 -6.03
CA HIS A 182 2.71 12.52 -5.14
C HIS A 182 4.00 12.64 -5.95
N SER A 183 4.76 13.70 -5.74
CA SER A 183 6.08 13.85 -6.35
C SER A 183 7.12 13.05 -5.57
N LEU A 184 7.82 12.17 -6.25
CA LEU A 184 8.92 11.35 -5.70
C LEU A 184 10.28 11.82 -6.23
N GLY A 185 10.39 13.09 -6.62
CA GLY A 185 11.61 13.65 -7.18
C GLY A 185 12.07 12.93 -8.46
N SER A 186 13.33 12.56 -8.54
CA SER A 186 13.89 11.86 -9.70
C SER A 186 13.41 10.41 -9.87
N THR A 187 12.75 9.84 -8.86
CA THR A 187 12.21 8.47 -8.91
C THR A 187 10.92 8.38 -9.71
N GLY A 188 10.19 9.49 -9.84
CA GLY A 188 8.95 9.56 -10.61
C GLY A 188 7.78 10.12 -9.82
N GLU A 189 6.60 9.57 -10.05
CA GLU A 189 5.35 10.03 -9.49
C GLU A 189 4.42 8.88 -9.12
N ILE A 190 3.56 9.13 -8.15
CA ILE A 190 2.42 8.27 -7.84
C ILE A 190 1.16 9.11 -7.96
N ILE A 191 0.12 8.54 -8.53
CA ILE A 191 -1.17 9.18 -8.65
C ILE A 191 -2.18 8.39 -7.85
N GLU A 192 -2.82 9.07 -6.92
CA GLU A 192 -3.97 8.59 -6.18
C GLU A 192 -5.22 9.13 -6.89
N GLY A 193 -6.09 8.25 -7.37
CA GLY A 193 -7.29 8.65 -8.10
C GLY A 193 -8.22 9.54 -7.28
N ALA A 194 -9.06 10.30 -7.94
CA ALA A 194 -10.11 11.04 -7.26
C ALA A 194 -10.93 10.08 -6.36
N PRO A 195 -11.28 10.49 -5.15
CA PRO A 195 -12.04 9.63 -4.24
C PRO A 195 -13.43 9.36 -4.82
N PHE A 196 -13.92 8.16 -4.59
CA PHE A 196 -15.26 7.76 -4.98
C PHE A 196 -16.00 7.22 -3.76
N ALA A 197 -17.10 7.85 -3.40
CA ALA A 197 -17.91 7.44 -2.25
C ALA A 197 -19.28 6.94 -2.68
N PHE A 198 -19.78 5.93 -1.97
CA PHE A 198 -21.12 5.42 -2.17
C PHE A 198 -21.74 4.89 -0.88
N GLN A 199 -23.08 4.85 -0.86
CA GLN A 199 -23.86 4.18 0.17
C GLN A 199 -24.65 3.04 -0.46
N LEU A 200 -24.89 1.98 0.32
CA LEU A 200 -25.81 0.91 -0.06
C LEU A 200 -27.16 1.13 0.61
N ASP A 201 -28.22 1.25 -0.21
CA ASP A 201 -29.62 1.19 0.23
C ASP A 201 -30.21 -0.12 -0.28
N GLY A 202 -30.22 -1.13 0.56
CA GLY A 202 -30.46 -2.51 0.16
C GLY A 202 -29.40 -3.00 -0.84
N SER A 203 -29.81 -3.26 -2.08
CA SER A 203 -28.91 -3.65 -3.19
C SER A 203 -28.55 -2.48 -4.12
N LYS A 204 -29.10 -1.28 -3.88
CA LYS A 204 -28.86 -0.11 -4.72
C LYS A 204 -27.64 0.66 -4.22
N LEU A 205 -26.71 0.92 -5.13
CA LEU A 205 -25.57 1.79 -4.90
C LEU A 205 -26.03 3.24 -5.14
N ILE A 206 -25.80 4.11 -4.16
CA ILE A 206 -26.08 5.54 -4.23
C ILE A 206 -24.73 6.24 -4.09
N GLU A 207 -24.31 6.93 -5.15
CA GLU A 207 -23.10 7.74 -5.14
C GLU A 207 -23.25 8.92 -4.17
N VAL A 208 -22.18 9.24 -3.48
CA VAL A 208 -22.07 10.36 -2.54
C VAL A 208 -20.90 11.23 -2.99
N GLU A 209 -21.14 12.53 -3.08
CA GLU A 209 -20.08 13.49 -3.42
C GLU A 209 -18.98 13.46 -2.34
N CYS A 210 -17.72 13.37 -2.77
CA CYS A 210 -16.56 13.41 -1.90
C CYS A 210 -15.32 13.89 -2.67
N ASP A 211 -14.48 14.65 -1.98
CA ASP A 211 -13.24 15.20 -2.52
C ASP A 211 -12.13 15.10 -1.47
N TYR A 212 -10.87 15.26 -1.91
CA TYR A 212 -9.76 15.54 -1.01
C TYR A 212 -9.87 16.97 -0.48
N ALA A 213 -9.60 17.17 0.81
CA ALA A 213 -9.65 18.46 1.50
C ALA A 213 -8.24 18.96 1.88
#